data_8c314d2b017f3df632f450a75ee1d5c8
#
_entry.id   8c314d2b017f3df632f450a75ee1d5c8
#
_cell.length_a   1.000
_cell.length_b   1.000
_cell.length_c   1.000
_cell.angle_alpha   90.00
_cell.angle_beta   90.00
_cell.angle_gamma   90.00
#
_symmetry.space_group_name_H-M   'P 1'
#
loop_
_entity.id
_entity.type
_entity.pdbx_description
1 polymer ?
#
loop_
_entity_poly.entity_id
_entity_poly.type
_entity_poly.pdbx_seq_one_letter_code
_entity_poly.pdbx_strand_id
1 'polypeptide(L)'
;MKSTLIVGIGASLLTAGIAKAQQRQDITPRTPNVLFIYADDLGYGDLECYDGTQVKTPNINRLAKNGIRFTNAHATASTSTPSRYSMLTGEYAWRRPGTDIAAGNAGMIIRPERYTIADMFKNAGYATAAIGKWHLGLGDKAGEQDWNAPLPTALGDLGFDYSYIMAATADRVPCVFIENGQVANYDPDPTINVSYQKNFPGEPTGKDNP
;
A
#
# COMPACT_ATOMS: atom_id res chain seq x y z
N MET A 1 6.18 93.92 -41.76
CA MET A 1 5.43 92.89 -41.07
C MET A 1 6.25 91.61 -41.12
N LYS A 2 6.94 91.24 -40.06
CA LYS A 2 7.77 90.03 -39.96
C LYS A 2 7.15 89.11 -38.92
N SER A 3 6.63 87.98 -39.38
CA SER A 3 6.06 86.97 -38.48
C SER A 3 7.20 86.07 -37.98
N THR A 4 7.36 86.03 -36.68
CA THR A 4 8.32 85.14 -36.01
C THR A 4 7.62 83.82 -35.64
N LEU A 5 8.12 82.75 -36.23
CA LEU A 5 7.66 81.37 -35.97
C LEU A 5 8.44 80.81 -34.77
N ILE A 6 7.75 80.53 -33.65
CA ILE A 6 8.35 79.88 -32.50
C ILE A 6 8.14 78.35 -32.64
N VAL A 7 9.24 77.65 -32.82
CA VAL A 7 9.24 76.16 -32.83
C VAL A 7 9.48 75.68 -31.40
N GLY A 8 8.44 75.10 -30.78
CA GLY A 8 8.56 74.47 -29.50
C GLY A 8 9.06 73.03 -29.60
N ILE A 9 10.25 72.76 -29.07
CA ILE A 9 10.79 71.40 -28.94
C ILE A 9 10.19 70.73 -27.73
N GLY A 10 9.25 69.83 -27.95
CA GLY A 10 8.70 68.96 -26.93
C GLY A 10 9.63 67.80 -26.64
N ALA A 11 10.29 67.81 -25.47
CA ALA A 11 11.06 66.66 -25.00
C ALA A 11 10.12 65.59 -24.47
N SER A 12 9.90 64.52 -25.22
CA SER A 12 9.17 63.34 -24.77
C SER A 12 10.09 62.47 -23.92
N LEU A 13 9.89 62.48 -22.61
CA LEU A 13 10.51 61.53 -21.68
C LEU A 13 9.85 60.16 -21.86
N LEU A 14 10.54 59.29 -22.59
CA LEU A 14 10.24 57.86 -22.61
C LEU A 14 10.66 57.22 -21.28
N THR A 15 9.69 57.06 -20.37
CA THR A 15 9.88 56.17 -19.22
C THR A 15 9.82 54.73 -19.67
N ALA A 16 10.98 54.12 -19.84
CA ALA A 16 11.11 52.69 -20.05
C ALA A 16 10.70 51.97 -18.76
N GLY A 17 9.45 51.54 -18.71
CA GLY A 17 8.98 50.64 -17.68
C GLY A 17 9.74 49.31 -17.77
N ILE A 18 10.63 49.09 -16.80
CA ILE A 18 11.25 47.78 -16.63
C ILE A 18 10.14 46.81 -16.17
N ALA A 19 9.54 46.13 -17.14
CA ALA A 19 8.70 44.97 -16.80
C ALA A 19 9.61 43.94 -16.16
N LYS A 20 9.55 43.82 -14.82
CA LYS A 20 10.10 42.65 -14.14
C LYS A 20 9.35 41.43 -14.68
N ALA A 21 10.01 40.67 -15.54
CA ALA A 21 9.57 39.35 -15.91
C ALA A 21 9.50 38.56 -14.61
N GLN A 22 8.30 38.38 -14.11
CA GLN A 22 8.01 37.48 -13.00
C GLN A 22 8.41 36.08 -13.51
N GLN A 23 9.59 35.59 -13.12
CA GLN A 23 9.96 34.21 -13.32
C GLN A 23 8.81 33.39 -12.76
N ARG A 24 8.00 32.84 -13.66
CA ARG A 24 7.14 31.72 -13.29
C ARG A 24 8.10 30.65 -12.77
N GLN A 25 8.18 30.50 -11.46
CA GLN A 25 8.70 29.28 -10.91
C GLN A 25 7.87 28.18 -11.54
N ASP A 26 8.49 27.35 -12.35
CA ASP A 26 7.93 26.07 -12.75
C ASP A 26 7.75 25.24 -11.48
N ILE A 27 6.59 25.43 -10.87
CA ILE A 27 6.10 24.56 -9.81
C ILE A 27 5.64 23.31 -10.57
N THR A 28 6.58 22.47 -10.99
CA THR A 28 6.27 21.08 -11.31
C THR A 28 5.61 20.54 -10.05
N PRO A 29 4.35 20.12 -10.09
CA PRO A 29 3.70 19.57 -8.93
C PRO A 29 4.55 18.40 -8.44
N ARG A 30 5.21 18.55 -7.28
CA ARG A 30 5.92 17.43 -6.66
C ARG A 30 4.86 16.42 -6.31
N THR A 31 4.89 15.28 -6.97
CA THR A 31 4.06 14.12 -6.58
C THR A 31 4.38 13.77 -5.14
N PRO A 32 3.42 13.85 -4.21
CA PRO A 32 3.67 13.54 -2.80
C PRO A 32 3.93 12.04 -2.63
N ASN A 33 4.78 11.68 -1.67
CA ASN A 33 4.84 10.29 -1.23
C ASN A 33 3.50 9.90 -0.58
N VAL A 34 3.05 8.67 -0.84
CA VAL A 34 1.81 8.13 -0.30
C VAL A 34 2.14 6.94 0.61
N LEU A 35 1.80 7.04 1.88
CA LEU A 35 1.88 5.96 2.85
C LEU A 35 0.47 5.52 3.22
N PHE A 36 0.12 4.29 2.86
CA PHE A 36 -1.15 3.67 3.21
C PHE A 36 -0.95 2.69 4.38
N ILE A 37 -1.55 2.96 5.53
CA ILE A 37 -1.49 2.11 6.72
C ILE A 37 -2.85 1.43 6.89
N TYR A 38 -2.85 0.10 6.79
CA TYR A 38 -4.05 -0.73 6.93
C TYR A 38 -3.95 -1.59 8.17
N ALA A 39 -4.62 -1.16 9.24
CA ALA A 39 -4.62 -1.89 10.50
C ALA A 39 -5.55 -3.11 10.43
N ASP A 40 -5.13 -4.20 11.08
CA ASP A 40 -5.87 -5.44 11.19
C ASP A 40 -6.56 -5.50 12.56
N ASP A 41 -7.84 -5.88 12.57
CA ASP A 41 -8.67 -6.02 13.78
C ASP A 41 -8.72 -4.77 14.70
N LEU A 42 -8.49 -3.57 14.15
CA LEU A 42 -8.57 -2.32 14.89
C LEU A 42 -10.01 -1.79 14.87
N GLY A 43 -10.61 -1.70 16.03
CA GLY A 43 -11.96 -1.17 16.20
C GLY A 43 -12.00 0.35 16.20
N TYR A 44 -13.15 0.90 15.83
CA TYR A 44 -13.40 2.35 15.86
C TYR A 44 -13.14 2.95 17.25
N GLY A 45 -13.59 2.26 18.31
CA GLY A 45 -13.43 2.70 19.70
C GLY A 45 -12.05 2.46 20.31
N ASP A 46 -11.08 1.92 19.57
CA ASP A 46 -9.72 1.67 20.09
C ASP A 46 -8.84 2.92 20.01
N LEU A 47 -9.20 3.89 19.19
CA LEU A 47 -8.42 5.09 18.95
C LEU A 47 -8.92 6.29 19.77
N GLU A 48 -8.03 7.00 20.46
CA GLU A 48 -8.38 8.18 21.23
C GLU A 48 -9.05 9.28 20.38
N CYS A 49 -8.67 9.45 19.13
CA CYS A 49 -9.31 10.41 18.23
C CYS A 49 -10.77 10.05 17.87
N TYR A 50 -11.23 8.87 18.25
CA TYR A 50 -12.61 8.38 18.15
C TYR A 50 -13.19 8.03 19.53
N ASP A 51 -12.74 8.74 20.57
CA ASP A 51 -13.19 8.60 21.96
C ASP A 51 -12.79 7.28 22.64
N GLY A 52 -11.81 6.55 22.10
CA GLY A 52 -11.21 5.39 22.73
C GLY A 52 -10.45 5.76 23.99
N THR A 53 -10.63 4.97 25.07
CA THR A 53 -10.05 5.29 26.38
C THR A 53 -9.05 4.26 26.88
N GLN A 54 -8.98 3.08 26.24
CA GLN A 54 -8.21 1.95 26.73
C GLN A 54 -6.72 2.03 26.36
N VAL A 55 -6.43 2.54 25.17
CA VAL A 55 -5.06 2.58 24.61
C VAL A 55 -4.73 4.02 24.23
N LYS A 56 -3.52 4.46 24.61
CA LYS A 56 -3.00 5.78 24.20
C LYS A 56 -2.48 5.76 22.77
N THR A 57 -3.02 6.65 21.92
CA THR A 57 -2.68 6.72 20.50
C THR A 57 -2.20 8.11 20.06
N PRO A 58 -1.16 8.70 20.71
CA PRO A 58 -0.79 10.10 20.51
C PRO A 58 -0.34 10.43 19.08
N ASN A 59 0.28 9.47 18.39
CA ASN A 59 0.71 9.68 17.01
C ASN A 59 -0.47 9.68 16.03
N ILE A 60 -1.45 8.80 16.24
CA ILE A 60 -2.68 8.76 15.43
C ILE A 60 -3.51 10.02 15.71
N ASN A 61 -3.61 10.46 16.97
CA ASN A 61 -4.26 11.71 17.34
C ASN A 61 -3.64 12.92 16.63
N ARG A 62 -2.30 12.95 16.49
CA ARG A 62 -1.58 13.99 15.74
C ARG A 62 -1.93 13.97 14.25
N LEU A 63 -2.05 12.78 13.63
CA LEU A 63 -2.51 12.64 12.25
C LEU A 63 -3.95 13.15 12.11
N ALA A 64 -4.85 12.74 12.99
CA ALA A 64 -6.25 13.17 12.98
C ALA A 64 -6.39 14.69 13.15
N LYS A 65 -5.56 15.31 14.00
CA LYS A 65 -5.56 16.78 14.23
C LYS A 65 -5.08 17.57 13.01
N ASN A 66 -4.10 17.02 12.28
CA ASN A 66 -3.43 17.73 11.18
C ASN A 66 -3.98 17.33 9.79
N GLY A 67 -4.90 16.37 9.74
CA GLY A 67 -5.48 15.84 8.53
C GLY A 67 -7.01 15.84 8.54
N ILE A 68 -7.57 14.86 7.84
CA ILE A 68 -9.03 14.65 7.78
C ILE A 68 -9.38 13.41 8.60
N ARG A 69 -10.33 13.56 9.52
CA ARG A 69 -10.92 12.46 10.28
C ARG A 69 -12.30 12.13 9.73
N PHE A 70 -12.47 10.92 9.24
CA PHE A 70 -13.76 10.43 8.76
C PHE A 70 -14.56 9.86 9.93
N THR A 71 -15.77 10.37 10.13
CA THR A 71 -16.68 9.92 11.18
C THR A 71 -17.67 8.86 10.73
N ASN A 72 -17.74 8.58 9.44
CA ASN A 72 -18.62 7.60 8.83
C ASN A 72 -17.93 6.89 7.65
N ALA A 73 -16.81 6.22 7.95
CA ALA A 73 -16.09 5.39 6.98
C ALA A 73 -16.23 3.92 7.39
N HIS A 74 -16.42 3.06 6.39
CA HIS A 74 -16.65 1.63 6.60
C HIS A 74 -15.67 0.80 5.81
N ALA A 75 -15.13 -0.25 6.43
CA ALA A 75 -14.42 -1.29 5.71
C ALA A 75 -15.41 -2.03 4.79
N THR A 76 -14.93 -2.50 3.64
CA THR A 76 -15.76 -3.19 2.65
C THR A 76 -16.19 -4.59 3.09
N ALA A 77 -15.49 -5.17 4.06
CA ALA A 77 -15.82 -6.43 4.72
C ALA A 77 -15.23 -6.42 6.13
N SER A 78 -15.80 -7.25 7.02
CA SER A 78 -15.38 -7.38 8.41
C SER A 78 -14.17 -8.29 8.61
N THR A 79 -13.79 -9.05 7.59
CA THR A 79 -12.67 -10.01 7.65
C THR A 79 -11.55 -9.64 6.70
N SER A 80 -10.35 -10.19 6.97
CA SER A 80 -9.10 -9.77 6.36
C SER A 80 -9.05 -9.90 4.84
N THR A 81 -9.15 -11.11 4.30
CA THR A 81 -8.99 -11.38 2.85
C THR A 81 -9.95 -10.54 2.00
N PRO A 82 -11.29 -10.55 2.22
CA PRO A 82 -12.21 -9.79 1.36
C PRO A 82 -12.01 -8.28 1.47
N SER A 83 -11.65 -7.78 2.65
CA SER A 83 -11.38 -6.35 2.83
C SER A 83 -10.12 -5.92 2.10
N ARG A 84 -9.02 -6.70 2.19
CA ARG A 84 -7.76 -6.46 1.48
C ARG A 84 -7.93 -6.56 -0.03
N TYR A 85 -8.67 -7.55 -0.50
CA TYR A 85 -9.02 -7.69 -1.91
C TYR A 85 -9.68 -6.42 -2.44
N SER A 86 -10.73 -5.96 -1.75
CA SER A 86 -11.47 -4.78 -2.17
C SER A 86 -10.62 -3.51 -2.16
N MET A 87 -9.77 -3.34 -1.16
CA MET A 87 -8.87 -2.21 -1.04
C MET A 87 -7.87 -2.15 -2.20
N LEU A 88 -7.27 -3.29 -2.58
CA LEU A 88 -6.27 -3.35 -3.65
C LEU A 88 -6.89 -3.24 -5.05
N THR A 89 -8.08 -3.80 -5.26
CA THR A 89 -8.69 -3.93 -6.60
C THR A 89 -9.78 -2.93 -6.91
N GLY A 90 -10.29 -2.21 -5.88
CA GLY A 90 -11.47 -1.33 -6.03
C GLY A 90 -12.78 -2.08 -6.30
N GLU A 91 -12.78 -3.42 -6.15
CA GLU A 91 -13.97 -4.26 -6.36
C GLU A 91 -14.41 -4.90 -5.05
N TYR A 92 -15.71 -4.91 -4.78
CA TYR A 92 -16.24 -5.65 -3.63
C TYR A 92 -15.95 -7.15 -3.76
N ALA A 93 -15.37 -7.74 -2.72
CA ALA A 93 -14.98 -9.15 -2.69
C ALA A 93 -16.16 -10.10 -2.96
N TRP A 94 -17.36 -9.80 -2.43
CA TRP A 94 -18.57 -10.62 -2.64
C TRP A 94 -19.00 -10.75 -4.10
N ARG A 95 -18.46 -9.93 -5.02
CA ARG A 95 -18.66 -10.06 -6.46
C ARG A 95 -17.81 -11.15 -7.12
N ARG A 96 -16.82 -11.69 -6.37
CA ARG A 96 -15.87 -12.68 -6.87
C ARG A 96 -15.87 -13.93 -6.00
N PRO A 97 -16.19 -15.10 -6.54
CA PRO A 97 -15.98 -16.37 -5.85
C PRO A 97 -14.51 -16.54 -5.45
N GLY A 98 -14.26 -17.18 -4.31
CA GLY A 98 -12.91 -17.47 -3.83
C GLY A 98 -12.20 -16.29 -3.13
N THR A 99 -12.93 -15.24 -2.76
CA THR A 99 -12.42 -14.11 -1.99
C THR A 99 -12.78 -14.19 -0.50
N ASP A 100 -13.20 -15.35 -0.01
CA ASP A 100 -13.38 -15.64 1.40
C ASP A 100 -12.05 -15.69 2.14
N ILE A 101 -12.07 -15.93 3.45
CA ILE A 101 -10.86 -15.98 4.27
C ILE A 101 -9.88 -17.02 3.71
N ALA A 102 -8.75 -16.56 3.22
CA ALA A 102 -7.74 -17.40 2.61
C ALA A 102 -7.03 -18.30 3.64
N ALA A 103 -6.72 -19.53 3.24
CA ALA A 103 -5.75 -20.36 3.96
C ALA A 103 -4.32 -19.78 3.78
N GLY A 104 -3.39 -20.15 4.65
CA GLY A 104 -2.00 -19.68 4.55
C GLY A 104 -1.29 -20.14 3.29
N ASN A 105 -1.69 -21.29 2.75
CA ASN A 105 -1.20 -21.84 1.47
C ASN A 105 -2.17 -21.59 0.30
N ALA A 106 -3.03 -20.59 0.38
CA ALA A 106 -3.90 -20.22 -0.74
C ALA A 106 -3.06 -19.80 -1.96
N GLY A 107 -3.51 -20.16 -3.15
CA GLY A 107 -3.00 -19.57 -4.39
C GLY A 107 -3.39 -18.10 -4.49
N MET A 108 -2.71 -17.35 -5.36
CA MET A 108 -2.95 -15.92 -5.57
C MET A 108 -4.43 -15.66 -5.95
N ILE A 109 -5.13 -14.90 -5.12
CA ILE A 109 -6.55 -14.58 -5.30
C ILE A 109 -6.73 -13.43 -6.30
N ILE A 110 -5.87 -12.43 -6.24
CA ILE A 110 -5.83 -11.35 -7.22
C ILE A 110 -5.05 -11.88 -8.44
N ARG A 111 -5.71 -11.96 -9.58
CA ARG A 111 -5.05 -12.41 -10.80
C ARG A 111 -4.08 -11.34 -11.30
N PRO A 112 -2.92 -11.72 -11.89
CA PRO A 112 -1.93 -10.77 -12.41
C PRO A 112 -2.50 -9.75 -13.42
N GLU A 113 -3.52 -10.14 -14.19
CA GLU A 113 -4.16 -9.23 -15.16
C GLU A 113 -5.10 -8.21 -14.52
N ARG A 114 -5.38 -8.37 -13.22
CA ARG A 114 -6.25 -7.44 -12.51
C ARG A 114 -5.50 -6.18 -12.14
N TYR A 115 -5.95 -5.05 -12.68
CA TYR A 115 -5.41 -3.73 -12.35
C TYR A 115 -5.63 -3.42 -10.87
N THR A 116 -4.57 -3.08 -10.19
CA THR A 116 -4.53 -2.81 -8.74
C THR A 116 -4.22 -1.35 -8.44
N ILE A 117 -4.35 -0.95 -7.18
CA ILE A 117 -3.87 0.36 -6.72
C ILE A 117 -2.34 0.49 -6.89
N ALA A 118 -1.57 -0.60 -6.80
CA ALA A 118 -0.13 -0.58 -7.04
C ALA A 118 0.18 -0.27 -8.52
N ASP A 119 -0.54 -0.89 -9.45
CA ASP A 119 -0.41 -0.57 -10.89
C ASP A 119 -0.76 0.89 -11.18
N MET A 120 -1.79 1.40 -10.51
CA MET A 120 -2.18 2.81 -10.65
C MET A 120 -1.03 3.75 -10.25
N PHE A 121 -0.41 3.51 -9.10
CA PHE A 121 0.72 4.31 -8.64
C PHE A 121 1.96 4.13 -9.52
N LYS A 122 2.26 2.91 -9.93
CA LYS A 122 3.37 2.59 -10.83
C LYS A 122 3.22 3.32 -12.17
N ASN A 123 2.02 3.31 -12.75
CA ASN A 123 1.73 4.05 -13.99
C ASN A 123 1.82 5.58 -13.81
N ALA A 124 1.67 6.08 -12.60
CA ALA A 124 1.91 7.48 -12.24
C ALA A 124 3.38 7.79 -11.92
N GLY A 125 4.30 6.84 -12.08
CA GLY A 125 5.74 7.00 -11.89
C GLY A 125 6.22 6.84 -10.46
N TYR A 126 5.41 6.24 -9.56
CA TYR A 126 5.82 5.92 -8.20
C TYR A 126 6.56 4.59 -8.14
N ALA A 127 7.53 4.50 -7.24
CA ALA A 127 7.99 3.23 -6.71
C ALA A 127 6.96 2.71 -5.70
N THR A 128 6.64 1.41 -5.78
CA THR A 128 5.56 0.79 -5.01
C THR A 128 6.09 -0.29 -4.09
N ALA A 129 5.59 -0.35 -2.85
CA ALA A 129 6.00 -1.37 -1.90
C ALA A 129 4.82 -1.88 -1.06
N ALA A 130 4.86 -3.18 -0.73
CA ALA A 130 3.94 -3.81 0.22
C ALA A 130 4.71 -4.42 1.39
N ILE A 131 4.34 -4.05 2.62
CA ILE A 131 5.01 -4.50 3.84
C ILE A 131 3.97 -5.04 4.84
N GLY A 132 4.24 -6.19 5.42
CA GLY A 132 3.43 -6.77 6.50
C GLY A 132 2.48 -7.87 6.04
N LYS A 133 1.31 -8.00 6.68
CA LYS A 133 0.34 -9.06 6.39
C LYS A 133 -0.21 -8.95 4.96
N TRP A 134 -0.11 -10.04 4.18
CA TRP A 134 -0.67 -10.13 2.83
C TRP A 134 -2.08 -10.73 2.82
N HIS A 135 -2.22 -11.98 3.13
CA HIS A 135 -3.46 -12.75 3.26
C HIS A 135 -4.35 -12.78 2.01
N LEU A 136 -3.72 -12.76 0.84
CA LEU A 136 -4.39 -12.86 -0.47
C LEU A 136 -3.84 -13.96 -1.36
N GLY A 137 -3.15 -14.94 -0.73
CA GLY A 137 -2.55 -16.07 -1.42
C GLY A 137 -1.30 -15.71 -2.22
N LEU A 138 -0.52 -16.72 -2.57
CA LEU A 138 0.72 -16.62 -3.33
C LEU A 138 0.87 -17.88 -4.20
N GLY A 139 1.59 -17.75 -5.31
CA GLY A 139 1.75 -18.85 -6.26
C GLY A 139 0.46 -19.13 -7.05
N ASP A 140 0.54 -20.08 -7.98
CA ASP A 140 -0.52 -20.29 -8.95
C ASP A 140 -1.73 -21.05 -8.37
N LYS A 141 -1.48 -22.00 -7.47
CA LYS A 141 -2.52 -22.87 -6.90
C LYS A 141 -2.33 -23.11 -5.41
N ALA A 142 -3.44 -23.31 -4.73
CA ALA A 142 -3.45 -23.61 -3.31
C ALA A 142 -2.73 -24.91 -3.01
N GLY A 143 -1.81 -24.90 -2.04
CA GLY A 143 -1.07 -26.06 -1.56
C GLY A 143 0.05 -26.55 -2.47
N GLU A 144 0.28 -25.90 -3.61
CA GLU A 144 1.36 -26.26 -4.55
C GLU A 144 2.60 -25.36 -4.42
N GLN A 145 2.65 -24.47 -3.42
CA GLN A 145 3.79 -23.58 -3.22
C GLN A 145 5.00 -24.37 -2.71
N ASP A 146 6.10 -24.28 -3.43
CA ASP A 146 7.41 -24.68 -2.91
C ASP A 146 8.05 -23.48 -2.19
N TRP A 147 8.02 -23.50 -0.87
CA TRP A 147 8.57 -22.45 -0.02
C TRP A 147 10.12 -22.42 -0.01
N ASN A 148 10.75 -23.40 -0.63
CA ASN A 148 12.21 -23.52 -0.75
C ASN A 148 12.75 -22.93 -2.05
N ALA A 149 11.86 -22.44 -2.91
CA ALA A 149 12.17 -21.81 -4.18
C ALA A 149 11.42 -20.49 -4.35
N PRO A 150 11.83 -19.62 -5.29
CA PRO A 150 11.05 -18.46 -5.66
C PRO A 150 9.64 -18.85 -6.13
N LEU A 151 8.63 -18.17 -5.61
CA LEU A 151 7.23 -18.43 -5.97
C LEU A 151 6.96 -17.96 -7.41
N PRO A 152 6.25 -18.75 -8.23
CA PRO A 152 5.99 -18.42 -9.63
C PRO A 152 5.11 -17.18 -9.80
N THR A 153 4.23 -16.90 -8.83
CA THR A 153 3.36 -15.72 -8.82
C THR A 153 3.41 -15.05 -7.46
N ALA A 154 3.79 -13.79 -7.45
CA ALA A 154 4.01 -12.99 -6.25
C ALA A 154 3.53 -11.53 -6.43
N LEU A 155 3.85 -10.65 -5.50
CA LEU A 155 3.37 -9.27 -5.51
C LEU A 155 3.94 -8.42 -6.65
N GLY A 156 5.08 -8.81 -7.22
CA GLY A 156 5.63 -8.17 -8.42
C GLY A 156 4.68 -8.20 -9.60
N ASP A 157 3.90 -9.27 -9.73
CA ASP A 157 2.88 -9.45 -10.77
C ASP A 157 1.63 -8.58 -10.57
N LEU A 158 1.51 -7.94 -9.39
CA LEU A 158 0.41 -7.05 -9.01
C LEU A 158 0.83 -5.58 -8.95
N GLY A 159 1.97 -5.22 -9.55
CA GLY A 159 2.45 -3.85 -9.63
C GLY A 159 3.30 -3.35 -8.46
N PHE A 160 3.70 -4.21 -7.52
CA PHE A 160 4.63 -3.84 -6.46
C PHE A 160 6.08 -4.03 -6.89
N ASP A 161 6.91 -2.98 -6.79
CA ASP A 161 8.35 -3.05 -7.07
C ASP A 161 9.13 -3.73 -5.94
N TYR A 162 8.60 -3.67 -4.71
CA TYR A 162 9.17 -4.32 -3.55
C TYR A 162 8.08 -4.91 -2.65
N SER A 163 8.36 -6.06 -2.07
CA SER A 163 7.50 -6.65 -1.05
C SER A 163 8.29 -7.31 0.07
N TYR A 164 7.87 -7.08 1.32
CA TYR A 164 8.34 -7.81 2.50
C TYR A 164 7.13 -8.16 3.36
N ILE A 165 6.63 -9.37 3.17
CA ILE A 165 5.30 -9.74 3.65
C ILE A 165 5.30 -11.03 4.44
N MET A 166 4.24 -11.26 5.19
CA MET A 166 3.83 -12.55 5.71
C MET A 166 2.70 -13.10 4.82
N ALA A 167 2.81 -14.34 4.38
CA ALA A 167 1.89 -14.94 3.40
C ALA A 167 0.42 -14.82 3.78
N ALA A 168 0.09 -15.10 5.05
CA ALA A 168 -1.25 -14.94 5.59
C ALA A 168 -1.22 -14.17 6.92
N THR A 169 -1.25 -14.87 8.03
CA THR A 169 -1.30 -14.36 9.40
C THR A 169 -0.24 -15.06 10.25
N ALA A 170 0.11 -14.51 11.42
CA ALA A 170 1.11 -15.10 12.30
C ALA A 170 0.69 -16.46 12.92
N ASP A 171 -0.60 -16.78 12.86
CA ASP A 171 -1.19 -18.01 13.37
C ASP A 171 -1.44 -19.07 12.27
N ARG A 172 -0.95 -18.85 11.05
CA ARG A 172 -1.14 -19.75 9.91
C ARG A 172 0.17 -20.06 9.23
N VAL A 173 0.41 -21.34 8.99
CA VAL A 173 1.59 -21.79 8.28
C VAL A 173 1.50 -21.43 6.77
N PRO A 174 2.64 -21.09 6.13
CA PRO A 174 3.95 -20.93 6.74
C PRO A 174 4.07 -19.61 7.51
N CYS A 175 4.67 -19.64 8.71
CA CYS A 175 4.94 -18.46 9.50
C CYS A 175 6.31 -17.86 9.14
N VAL A 176 6.53 -17.58 7.87
CA VAL A 176 7.77 -17.01 7.32
C VAL A 176 7.53 -15.63 6.72
N PHE A 177 8.57 -14.82 6.70
CA PHE A 177 8.58 -13.61 5.88
C PHE A 177 9.01 -13.95 4.46
N ILE A 178 8.41 -13.25 3.51
CA ILE A 178 8.66 -13.44 2.07
C ILE A 178 9.07 -12.09 1.51
N GLU A 179 10.25 -12.04 0.93
CA GLU A 179 10.79 -10.87 0.26
C GLU A 179 10.79 -11.11 -1.25
N ASN A 180 10.07 -10.26 -1.99
CA ASN A 180 9.99 -10.31 -3.45
C ASN A 180 9.70 -11.73 -4.01
N GLY A 181 8.78 -12.44 -3.35
CA GLY A 181 8.36 -13.78 -3.80
C GLY A 181 9.24 -14.94 -3.32
N GLN A 182 10.22 -14.71 -2.46
CA GLN A 182 11.06 -15.74 -1.88
C GLN A 182 11.08 -15.63 -0.35
N VAL A 183 11.23 -16.76 0.35
CA VAL A 183 11.39 -16.75 1.81
C VAL A 183 12.62 -15.93 2.19
N ALA A 184 12.41 -14.92 3.04
CA ALA A 184 13.47 -14.02 3.48
C ALA A 184 14.49 -14.79 4.37
N ASN A 185 15.79 -14.53 4.17
CA ASN A 185 16.87 -15.21 4.87
C ASN A 185 16.78 -16.75 4.76
N TYR A 186 16.38 -17.25 3.61
CA TYR A 186 16.20 -18.68 3.36
C TYR A 186 17.46 -19.46 3.67
N ASP A 187 17.31 -20.51 4.50
CA ASP A 187 18.33 -21.53 4.76
C ASP A 187 17.83 -22.85 4.14
N PRO A 188 18.57 -23.48 3.25
CA PRO A 188 18.17 -24.74 2.64
C PRO A 188 18.23 -25.92 3.63
N ASP A 189 18.84 -25.78 4.78
CA ASP A 189 18.97 -26.82 5.81
C ASP A 189 18.55 -26.28 7.19
N PRO A 190 17.39 -26.67 7.73
CA PRO A 190 16.45 -27.67 7.21
C PRO A 190 15.51 -27.13 6.12
N THR A 191 15.11 -28.02 5.22
CA THR A 191 14.08 -27.73 4.20
C THR A 191 12.76 -27.34 4.84
N ILE A 192 12.10 -26.30 4.32
CA ILE A 192 10.79 -25.87 4.78
C ILE A 192 9.72 -26.85 4.28
N ASN A 193 9.02 -27.47 5.22
CA ASN A 193 7.87 -28.33 4.95
C ASN A 193 6.63 -27.72 5.63
N VAL A 194 5.50 -27.67 4.93
CA VAL A 194 4.26 -27.08 5.41
C VAL A 194 3.13 -28.10 5.34
N SER A 195 2.42 -28.30 6.45
CA SER A 195 1.23 -29.14 6.51
C SER A 195 0.09 -28.43 7.22
N TYR A 196 -1.12 -28.51 6.63
CA TYR A 196 -2.38 -28.02 7.23
C TYR A 196 -3.22 -29.13 7.85
N GLN A 197 -2.80 -30.38 7.71
CA GLN A 197 -3.62 -31.53 8.12
C GLN A 197 -3.18 -32.14 9.44
N LYS A 198 -1.88 -32.20 9.67
CA LYS A 198 -1.28 -32.82 10.86
C LYS A 198 0.17 -32.40 11.00
N ASN A 199 0.69 -32.51 12.22
CA ASN A 199 2.13 -32.34 12.48
C ASN A 199 2.94 -33.42 11.76
N PHE A 200 4.15 -33.09 11.40
CA PHE A 200 5.10 -34.08 10.89
C PHE A 200 5.56 -35.02 12.00
N PRO A 201 5.98 -36.25 11.69
CA PRO A 201 6.48 -37.17 12.69
C PRO A 201 7.62 -36.56 13.51
N GLY A 202 7.51 -36.61 14.84
CA GLY A 202 8.52 -36.08 15.76
C GLY A 202 8.36 -34.59 16.12
N GLU A 203 7.44 -33.86 15.50
CA GLU A 203 7.15 -32.49 15.89
C GLU A 203 6.30 -32.41 17.15
N PRO A 204 6.57 -31.42 18.02
CA PRO A 204 5.74 -31.19 19.20
C PRO A 204 4.32 -30.77 18.80
N THR A 205 3.35 -31.25 19.53
CA THR A 205 1.94 -30.87 19.36
C THR A 205 1.57 -29.75 20.34
N GLY A 206 0.40 -29.09 20.16
CA GLY A 206 -0.12 -28.13 21.13
C GLY A 206 -0.37 -28.70 22.53
N LYS A 207 -0.32 -30.04 22.69
CA LYS A 207 -0.33 -30.69 24.01
C LYS A 207 1.04 -30.70 24.66
N ASP A 208 2.09 -30.69 23.86
CA ASP A 208 3.48 -30.73 24.32
C ASP A 208 4.00 -29.30 24.62
N ASN A 209 3.43 -28.31 23.92
CA ASN A 209 3.68 -26.88 24.12
C ASN A 209 2.33 -26.15 24.26
N PRO A 210 1.71 -26.14 25.46
CA PRO A 210 0.42 -25.49 25.72
C PRO A 210 0.48 -23.96 25.69
#